data_c8be05bdccbe31abd6455265b1f63f18
#
_entry.id   c8be05bdccbe31abd6455265b1f63f18
#
_cell.length_a   1.000
_cell.length_b   1.000
_cell.length_c   1.000
_cell.angle_alpha   90.00
_cell.angle_beta   90.00
_cell.angle_gamma   90.00
#
_symmetry.space_group_name_H-M   'P 1'
#
loop_
_entity.id
_entity.type
_entity.pdbx_description
1 polymer ?
#
loop_
_entity_poly.entity_id
_entity_poly.type
_entity_poly.pdbx_seq_one_letter_code
_entity_poly.pdbx_strand_id
1 'polypeptide(L)'
;MDHAATMRRMYDLLNAGDVDGFGDELADDFVDHEELPGLAPTKEGVKTFFRMYIAAFPDLRMDAEDILTSGDKVVARSRATGTHQGEFMGMPATGKAVDVQLIDIIRFGDDGLAYEHWGVFDTMTMMQQLGAVPEGPPA
;
A
#
# COMPACT_ATOMS: atom_id res chain seq x y z
N MET A 1 4.19 8.52 -22.24
CA MET A 1 4.42 8.61 -20.79
C MET A 1 4.38 7.21 -20.19
N ASP A 2 5.38 6.85 -19.42
CA ASP A 2 5.51 5.48 -18.90
C ASP A 2 4.86 5.40 -17.51
N HIS A 3 3.59 5.03 -17.48
CA HIS A 3 2.83 4.90 -16.22
C HIS A 3 3.35 3.76 -15.33
N ALA A 4 3.86 2.68 -15.93
CA ALA A 4 4.47 1.60 -15.16
C ALA A 4 5.72 2.08 -14.41
N ALA A 5 6.55 2.90 -15.04
CA ALA A 5 7.72 3.50 -14.38
C ALA A 5 7.30 4.43 -13.24
N THR A 6 6.21 5.19 -13.40
CA THR A 6 5.67 6.02 -12.34
C THR A 6 5.22 5.16 -11.15
N MET A 7 4.53 4.06 -11.41
CA MET A 7 4.09 3.15 -10.34
C MET A 7 5.27 2.54 -9.58
N ARG A 8 6.34 2.14 -10.28
CA ARG A 8 7.58 1.67 -9.64
C ARG A 8 8.19 2.75 -8.76
N ARG A 9 8.25 3.99 -9.26
CA ARG A 9 8.77 5.13 -8.49
C ARG A 9 7.93 5.37 -7.23
N MET A 10 6.61 5.23 -7.31
CA MET A 10 5.72 5.38 -6.14
C MET A 10 6.08 4.35 -5.06
N TYR A 11 6.29 3.10 -5.43
CA TYR A 11 6.74 2.08 -4.47
C TYR A 11 8.12 2.40 -3.91
N ASP A 12 9.05 2.86 -4.74
CA ASP A 12 10.42 3.22 -4.28
C ASP A 12 10.37 4.35 -3.26
N LEU A 13 9.50 5.34 -3.48
CA LEU A 13 9.32 6.45 -2.54
C LEU A 13 8.77 5.96 -1.19
N LEU A 14 7.78 5.07 -1.21
CA LEU A 14 7.25 4.47 0.02
C LEU A 14 8.31 3.64 0.73
N ASN A 15 9.11 2.87 0.00
CA ASN A 15 10.20 2.08 0.56
C ASN A 15 11.29 2.95 1.19
N ALA A 16 11.47 4.17 0.69
CA ALA A 16 12.39 5.15 1.25
C ALA A 16 11.78 5.94 2.43
N GLY A 17 10.51 5.73 2.74
CA GLY A 17 9.79 6.48 3.77
C GLY A 17 9.40 7.89 3.33
N ASP A 18 9.49 8.20 2.04
CA ASP A 18 9.17 9.53 1.49
C ASP A 18 7.69 9.61 1.10
N VAL A 19 6.83 9.77 2.11
CA VAL A 19 5.39 9.86 1.91
C VAL A 19 5.00 11.14 1.18
N ASP A 20 5.70 12.24 1.42
CA ASP A 20 5.42 13.50 0.71
C ASP A 20 5.76 13.39 -0.77
N GLY A 21 6.90 12.80 -1.11
CA GLY A 21 7.27 12.52 -2.50
C GLY A 21 6.27 11.59 -3.18
N PHE A 22 5.81 10.55 -2.48
CA PHE A 22 4.73 9.69 -2.96
C PHE A 22 3.46 10.50 -3.23
N GLY A 23 3.07 11.38 -2.30
CA GLY A 23 1.90 12.24 -2.45
C GLY A 23 1.98 13.17 -3.66
N ASP A 24 3.18 13.61 -4.03
CA ASP A 24 3.37 14.47 -5.21
C ASP A 24 3.05 13.76 -6.53
N GLU A 25 3.01 12.42 -6.53
CA GLU A 25 2.57 11.63 -7.68
C GLU A 25 1.06 11.51 -7.78
N LEU A 26 0.31 11.95 -6.77
CA LEU A 26 -1.15 11.90 -6.74
C LEU A 26 -1.73 13.25 -7.16
N ALA A 27 -2.79 13.21 -7.97
CA ALA A 27 -3.56 14.41 -8.30
C ALA A 27 -4.24 14.98 -7.05
N ASP A 28 -4.49 16.28 -7.02
CA ASP A 28 -5.14 16.93 -5.87
C ASP A 28 -6.56 16.38 -5.63
N ASP A 29 -7.24 15.95 -6.68
CA ASP A 29 -8.58 15.33 -6.62
C ASP A 29 -8.54 13.80 -6.69
N PHE A 30 -7.40 13.20 -6.35
CA PHE A 30 -7.23 11.75 -6.28
C PHE A 30 -8.29 11.10 -5.41
N VAL A 31 -8.82 9.96 -5.88
CA VAL A 31 -9.82 9.16 -5.14
C VAL A 31 -9.27 7.75 -4.91
N ASP A 32 -9.30 7.33 -3.65
CA ASP A 32 -8.94 5.96 -3.28
C ASP A 32 -10.22 5.14 -3.07
N HIS A 33 -10.40 4.12 -3.90
CA HIS A 33 -11.54 3.20 -3.82
C HIS A 33 -11.28 2.03 -2.86
N GLU A 34 -10.06 1.87 -2.36
CA GLU A 34 -9.77 0.95 -1.27
C GLU A 34 -10.18 1.60 0.04
N GLU A 35 -11.14 1.00 0.73
CA GLU A 35 -11.62 1.54 2.00
C GLU A 35 -10.58 1.36 3.10
N LEU A 36 -10.11 2.49 3.65
CA LEU A 36 -9.20 2.52 4.78
C LEU A 36 -9.98 3.02 5.99
N PRO A 37 -10.21 2.18 7.01
CA PRO A 37 -11.08 2.55 8.14
C PRO A 37 -10.61 3.84 8.83
N GLY A 38 -11.55 4.78 9.00
CA GLY A 38 -11.29 6.04 9.69
C GLY A 38 -10.53 7.09 8.87
N LEU A 39 -10.23 6.81 7.60
CA LEU A 39 -9.49 7.73 6.74
C LEU A 39 -10.34 8.17 5.55
N ALA A 40 -10.12 9.41 5.10
CA ALA A 40 -10.78 9.92 3.92
C ALA A 40 -10.22 9.26 2.65
N PRO A 41 -11.05 9.03 1.62
CA PRO A 41 -10.63 8.43 0.35
C PRO A 41 -9.94 9.45 -0.57
N THR A 42 -9.03 10.23 -0.03
CA THR A 42 -8.37 11.36 -0.67
C THR A 42 -6.86 11.20 -0.62
N LYS A 43 -6.15 12.04 -1.36
CA LYS A 43 -4.70 12.16 -1.32
C LYS A 43 -4.19 12.27 0.13
N GLU A 44 -4.77 13.14 0.94
CA GLU A 44 -4.34 13.32 2.34
C GLU A 44 -4.64 12.09 3.19
N GLY A 45 -5.78 11.43 2.96
CA GLY A 45 -6.12 10.20 3.66
C GLY A 45 -5.12 9.08 3.40
N VAL A 46 -4.70 8.92 2.14
CA VAL A 46 -3.71 7.91 1.76
C VAL A 46 -2.33 8.24 2.34
N LYS A 47 -1.93 9.51 2.33
CA LYS A 47 -0.66 9.92 2.96
C LYS A 47 -0.67 9.62 4.46
N THR A 48 -1.78 9.92 5.14
CA THR A 48 -1.94 9.61 6.57
C THR A 48 -1.82 8.11 6.81
N PHE A 49 -2.47 7.29 5.97
CA PHE A 49 -2.38 5.83 6.08
C PHE A 49 -0.92 5.35 6.00
N PHE A 50 -0.16 5.81 5.01
CA PHE A 50 1.21 5.36 4.84
C PHE A 50 2.14 5.85 5.95
N ARG A 51 1.90 7.05 6.50
CA ARG A 51 2.63 7.48 7.69
C ARG A 51 2.39 6.56 8.87
N MET A 52 1.13 6.15 9.08
CA MET A 52 0.76 5.19 10.13
C MET A 52 1.36 3.81 9.86
N TYR A 53 1.30 3.36 8.61
CA TYR A 53 1.82 2.05 8.22
C TYR A 53 3.34 1.98 8.41
N ILE A 54 4.07 2.99 7.97
CA ILE A 54 5.53 3.06 8.11
C ILE A 54 5.92 3.18 9.59
N ALA A 55 5.16 3.91 10.41
CA ALA A 55 5.40 3.97 11.84
C ALA A 55 5.24 2.60 12.50
N ALA A 56 4.26 1.81 12.04
CA ALA A 56 4.02 0.46 12.55
C ALA A 56 5.04 -0.55 12.03
N PHE A 57 5.49 -0.39 10.77
CA PHE A 57 6.45 -1.25 10.08
C PHE A 57 7.59 -0.40 9.52
N PRO A 58 8.56 0.01 10.37
CA PRO A 58 9.62 0.94 9.93
C PRO A 58 10.50 0.39 8.81
N ASP A 59 10.58 -0.92 8.68
CA ASP A 59 11.31 -1.63 7.64
C ASP A 59 10.40 -2.05 6.46
N LEU A 60 9.27 -1.37 6.29
CA LEU A 60 8.34 -1.64 5.18
C LEU A 60 9.08 -1.71 3.86
N ARG A 61 8.81 -2.79 3.12
CA ARG A 61 9.25 -2.93 1.75
C ARG A 61 8.10 -3.43 0.90
N MET A 62 7.82 -2.70 -0.17
CA MET A 62 6.83 -3.09 -1.17
C MET A 62 7.56 -3.40 -2.46
N ASP A 63 7.44 -4.63 -2.94
CA ASP A 63 8.06 -5.09 -4.18
C ASP A 63 6.98 -5.48 -5.19
N ALA A 64 7.01 -4.83 -6.35
CA ALA A 64 6.15 -5.22 -7.45
C ALA A 64 6.74 -6.46 -8.12
N GLU A 65 6.02 -7.57 -8.05
CA GLU A 65 6.42 -8.83 -8.67
C GLU A 65 5.99 -8.90 -10.14
N ASP A 66 4.92 -8.17 -10.49
CA ASP A 66 4.36 -8.17 -11.81
C ASP A 66 3.66 -6.83 -12.05
N ILE A 67 3.93 -6.19 -13.18
CA ILE A 67 3.28 -4.93 -13.56
C ILE A 67 2.77 -5.03 -14.98
N LEU A 68 1.47 -4.77 -15.16
CA LEU A 68 0.78 -4.81 -16.43
C LEU A 68 0.15 -3.44 -16.71
N THR A 69 0.25 -2.97 -17.94
CA THR A 69 -0.36 -1.70 -18.35
C THR A 69 -1.45 -1.98 -19.37
N SER A 70 -2.60 -1.34 -19.20
CA SER A 70 -3.70 -1.38 -20.16
C SER A 70 -4.33 0.01 -20.24
N GLY A 71 -4.08 0.71 -21.34
CA GLY A 71 -4.56 2.08 -21.51
C GLY A 71 -3.98 3.02 -20.45
N ASP A 72 -4.84 3.70 -19.73
CA ASP A 72 -4.48 4.62 -18.66
C ASP A 72 -4.33 3.96 -17.28
N LYS A 73 -4.47 2.63 -17.22
CA LYS A 73 -4.39 1.87 -15.97
C LYS A 73 -3.15 1.01 -15.90
N VAL A 74 -2.57 0.93 -14.71
CA VAL A 74 -1.46 0.02 -14.40
C VAL A 74 -1.90 -0.88 -13.26
N VAL A 75 -1.67 -2.18 -13.43
CA VAL A 75 -1.92 -3.20 -12.40
C VAL A 75 -0.58 -3.69 -11.86
N ALA A 76 -0.42 -3.68 -10.56
CA ALA A 76 0.75 -4.26 -9.91
C ALA A 76 0.31 -5.37 -8.95
N ARG A 77 0.90 -6.55 -9.13
CA ARG A 77 0.83 -7.62 -8.15
C ARG A 77 2.10 -7.52 -7.31
N SER A 78 1.94 -7.29 -6.03
CA SER A 78 3.04 -6.86 -5.18
C SER A 78 3.07 -7.66 -3.89
N ARG A 79 4.18 -7.55 -3.20
CA ARG A 79 4.39 -8.15 -1.90
C ARG A 79 4.83 -7.06 -0.92
N ALA A 80 4.19 -7.01 0.24
CA ALA A 80 4.58 -6.11 1.32
C ALA A 80 5.17 -6.92 2.46
N THR A 81 6.37 -6.55 2.88
CA THR A 81 7.08 -7.18 3.99
C THR A 81 7.43 -6.13 5.04
N GLY A 82 7.62 -6.56 6.27
CA GLY A 82 8.03 -5.69 7.36
C GLY A 82 7.94 -6.38 8.70
N THR A 83 8.37 -5.68 9.74
CA THR A 83 8.31 -6.15 11.13
C THR A 83 7.43 -5.22 11.94
N HIS A 84 6.48 -5.80 12.67
CA HIS A 84 5.50 -5.05 13.47
C HIS A 84 6.16 -4.50 14.73
N GLN A 85 6.64 -3.28 14.67
CA GLN A 85 7.41 -2.62 15.73
C GLN A 85 6.70 -1.41 16.34
N GLY A 86 5.54 -1.01 15.81
CA GLY A 86 4.70 0.04 16.34
C GLY A 86 3.23 -0.36 16.30
N GLU A 87 2.39 0.41 16.98
CA GLU A 87 0.95 0.15 17.00
C GLU A 87 0.38 0.19 15.56
N PHE A 88 -0.44 -0.80 15.22
CA PHE A 88 -1.14 -0.86 13.94
C PHE A 88 -2.60 -1.23 14.17
N MET A 89 -3.51 -0.35 13.73
CA MET A 89 -4.96 -0.57 13.85
C MET A 89 -5.39 -0.95 15.27
N GLY A 90 -4.83 -0.28 16.28
CA GLY A 90 -5.12 -0.53 17.69
C GLY A 90 -4.38 -1.72 18.29
N MET A 91 -3.58 -2.44 17.51
CA MET A 91 -2.80 -3.58 17.98
C MET A 91 -1.40 -3.14 18.40
N PRO A 92 -0.99 -3.36 19.65
CA PRO A 92 0.38 -3.07 20.08
C PRO A 92 1.40 -3.88 19.29
N ALA A 93 2.63 -3.36 19.22
CA ALA A 93 3.73 -4.00 18.52
C ALA A 93 3.93 -5.45 18.99
N THR A 94 3.99 -6.38 18.03
CA THR A 94 4.19 -7.81 18.32
C THR A 94 5.62 -8.27 18.08
N GLY A 95 6.42 -7.49 17.35
CA GLY A 95 7.75 -7.89 16.90
C GLY A 95 7.76 -8.95 15.81
N LYS A 96 6.58 -9.32 15.28
CA LYS A 96 6.44 -10.37 14.29
C LYS A 96 6.62 -9.83 12.88
N ALA A 97 7.17 -10.67 12.00
CA ALA A 97 7.33 -10.34 10.58
C ALA A 97 6.03 -10.60 9.82
N VAL A 98 5.75 -9.74 8.85
CA VAL A 98 4.65 -9.94 7.90
C VAL A 98 5.21 -10.04 6.48
N ASP A 99 4.52 -10.83 5.66
CA ASP A 99 4.82 -11.02 4.25
C ASP A 99 3.51 -11.36 3.56
N VAL A 100 2.92 -10.36 2.89
CA VAL A 100 1.56 -10.47 2.34
C VAL A 100 1.52 -10.00 0.89
N GLN A 101 0.59 -10.57 0.14
CA GLN A 101 0.30 -10.14 -1.21
C GLN A 101 -0.70 -9.00 -1.23
N LEU A 102 -0.55 -8.14 -2.23
CA LEU A 102 -1.53 -7.11 -2.55
C LEU A 102 -1.58 -6.92 -4.07
N ILE A 103 -2.70 -6.41 -4.53
CA ILE A 103 -2.88 -6.03 -5.92
C ILE A 103 -3.38 -4.60 -5.94
N ASP A 104 -2.65 -3.75 -6.66
CA ASP A 104 -2.97 -2.34 -6.86
C ASP A 104 -3.31 -2.09 -8.31
N ILE A 105 -4.35 -1.29 -8.54
CA ILE A 105 -4.68 -0.75 -9.84
C ILE A 105 -4.70 0.76 -9.70
N ILE A 106 -3.95 1.46 -10.55
CA ILE A 106 -3.93 2.92 -10.57
C ILE A 106 -4.29 3.40 -11.97
N ARG A 107 -5.23 4.36 -12.03
CA ARG A 107 -5.52 5.11 -13.26
C ARG A 107 -4.71 6.40 -13.24
N PHE A 108 -3.97 6.62 -14.32
CA PHE A 108 -3.14 7.81 -14.52
C PHE A 108 -3.80 8.76 -15.52
N GLY A 109 -3.61 10.05 -15.31
CA GLY A 109 -4.02 11.08 -16.25
C GLY A 109 -2.94 11.40 -17.27
N ASP A 110 -3.29 12.26 -18.24
CA ASP A 110 -2.37 12.71 -19.28
C ASP A 110 -1.20 13.52 -18.72
N ASP A 111 -1.37 14.09 -17.54
CA ASP A 111 -0.32 14.80 -16.80
C ASP A 111 0.65 13.86 -16.05
N GLY A 112 0.41 12.55 -16.11
CA GLY A 112 1.24 11.56 -15.45
C GLY A 112 0.95 11.37 -13.96
N LEU A 113 -0.04 12.07 -13.40
CA LEU A 113 -0.42 11.92 -12.02
C LEU A 113 -1.44 10.78 -11.85
N ALA A 114 -1.46 10.17 -10.66
CA ALA A 114 -2.44 9.16 -10.30
C ALA A 114 -3.76 9.83 -9.88
N TYR A 115 -4.86 9.40 -10.45
CA TYR A 115 -6.20 9.95 -10.20
C TYR A 115 -7.10 9.01 -9.42
N GLU A 116 -6.94 7.71 -9.60
CA GLU A 116 -7.76 6.71 -8.89
C GLU A 116 -6.91 5.50 -8.54
N HIS A 117 -7.26 4.90 -7.41
CA HIS A 117 -6.64 3.66 -6.94
C HIS A 117 -7.73 2.67 -6.52
N TRP A 118 -7.57 1.43 -6.95
CA TRP A 118 -8.28 0.27 -6.43
C TRP A 118 -7.23 -0.69 -5.90
N GLY A 119 -7.48 -1.26 -4.75
CA GLY A 119 -6.53 -2.19 -4.18
C GLY A 119 -7.21 -3.22 -3.31
N VAL A 120 -6.59 -4.39 -3.25
CA VAL A 120 -6.91 -5.43 -2.29
C VAL A 120 -5.61 -5.89 -1.64
N PHE A 121 -5.71 -6.13 -0.36
CA PHE A 121 -4.59 -6.48 0.50
C PHE A 121 -5.00 -7.70 1.31
N ASP A 122 -4.12 -8.69 1.41
CA ASP A 122 -4.42 -9.93 2.13
C ASP A 122 -4.38 -9.70 3.65
N THR A 123 -5.39 -9.02 4.16
CA THR A 123 -5.52 -8.67 5.57
C THR A 123 -5.63 -9.91 6.45
N MET A 124 -6.34 -10.95 6.00
CA MET A 124 -6.49 -12.17 6.80
C MET A 124 -5.12 -12.82 7.06
N THR A 125 -4.30 -12.96 6.04
CA THR A 125 -2.94 -13.50 6.20
C THR A 125 -2.10 -12.63 7.13
N MET A 126 -2.17 -11.31 7.01
CA MET A 126 -1.47 -10.41 7.93
C MET A 126 -1.92 -10.63 9.37
N MET A 127 -3.21 -10.70 9.62
CA MET A 127 -3.73 -10.91 10.97
C MET A 127 -3.30 -12.27 11.55
N GLN A 128 -3.24 -13.32 10.72
CA GLN A 128 -2.71 -14.62 11.13
C GLN A 128 -1.23 -14.52 11.47
N GLN A 129 -0.43 -13.88 10.65
CA GLN A 129 1.01 -13.70 10.89
C GLN A 129 1.28 -12.90 12.15
N LEU A 130 0.45 -11.92 12.47
CA LEU A 130 0.56 -11.12 13.69
C LEU A 130 -0.02 -11.83 14.93
N GLY A 131 -0.70 -12.95 14.75
CA GLY A 131 -1.30 -13.69 15.84
C GLY A 131 -2.63 -13.10 16.34
N ALA A 132 -3.23 -12.18 15.57
CA ALA A 132 -4.50 -11.53 15.94
C ALA A 132 -5.71 -12.43 15.67
N VAL A 133 -5.58 -13.37 14.74
CA VAL A 133 -6.60 -14.36 14.43
C VAL A 133 -5.95 -15.73 14.33
N PRO A 134 -6.68 -16.82 14.60
CA PRO A 134 -6.14 -18.18 14.46
C PRO A 134 -5.72 -18.44 13.01
N GLU A 135 -4.67 -19.24 12.83
CA GLU A 135 -4.40 -19.85 11.55
C GLU A 135 -5.57 -20.76 11.17
N GLY A 136 -5.72 -21.05 9.87
CA GLY A 136 -6.84 -21.84 9.39
C GLY A 136 -7.00 -23.18 10.11
N PRO A 137 -8.07 -23.94 9.83
CA PRO A 137 -8.34 -25.19 10.55
C PRO A 137 -7.16 -26.15 10.41
N PRO A 138 -6.87 -26.94 11.45
CA PRO A 138 -5.83 -27.96 11.37
C PRO A 138 -6.13 -28.94 10.22
N ALA A 139 -5.08 -29.37 9.57
CA ALA A 139 -5.18 -30.31 8.45
C ALA A 139 -5.78 -31.66 8.90
#